data_36b4cdd9afea793fc7fc4d39b6b261a9
#
_entry.id   36b4cdd9afea793fc7fc4d39b6b261a9
#
_cell.length_a   1.000
_cell.length_b   1.000
_cell.length_c   1.000
_cell.angle_alpha   90.00
_cell.angle_beta   90.00
_cell.angle_gamma   90.00
#
_symmetry.space_group_name_H-M   'P 1'
#
loop_
_entity.id
_entity.type
_entity.pdbx_description
1 polymer ?
#
loop_
_entity_poly.entity_id
_entity_poly.type
_entity_poly.pdbx_seq_one_letter_code
_entity_poly.pdbx_strand_id
1 'polypeptide(L)'
;MRERIILIGLLMAVLLVAGCGGSSAGGGGSAEGGGSSKSCDLKDPPLFEEGKLTVATDKPAYKPWFKGDPQDYSGYEGDVASEVARRMDLPIEWVVEPFNKSYAPGAKDYDFDINQITITKERERVVDFSEGYFDNAQGVLAKKDSPISGATSISDLKDAKLGAQVGTTSLDFINETIKPETEVKIYDTTNDAKSALESGQIDAIVTDLVTTVYLRDFEIDGSEVIGQYPRNEEFGMLFEQGNPLVGCVNEVLGEMKSDGTLEELKKEYLKQYLSVPTLKD
;
A
#
# COMPACT_ATOMS: atom_id res chain seq x y z
N MET A 1 -6.56 -52.18 34.95
CA MET A 1 -7.46 -53.37 34.78
C MET A 1 -8.22 -53.18 33.46
N ARG A 2 -7.96 -54.17 32.60
CA ARG A 2 -8.71 -54.66 31.44
C ARG A 2 -8.73 -53.81 30.18
N GLU A 3 -7.78 -54.22 29.34
CA GLU A 3 -7.82 -54.23 27.87
C GLU A 3 -9.13 -54.76 27.28
N ARG A 4 -9.50 -54.32 26.10
CA ARG A 4 -10.05 -55.19 25.05
C ARG A 4 -9.75 -54.66 23.67
N ILE A 5 -8.86 -55.36 23.01
CA ILE A 5 -8.58 -55.43 21.58
C ILE A 5 -9.71 -56.19 20.89
N ILE A 6 -10.21 -55.69 19.74
CA ILE A 6 -10.86 -56.52 18.72
C ILE A 6 -10.32 -56.08 17.35
N LEU A 7 -9.57 -57.00 16.75
CA LEU A 7 -9.23 -57.14 15.34
C LEU A 7 -10.33 -57.87 14.59
N ILE A 8 -10.39 -57.76 13.28
CA ILE A 8 -10.95 -58.60 12.19
C ILE A 8 -11.71 -57.65 11.22
N GLY A 9 -11.52 -57.63 9.92
CA GLY A 9 -10.85 -58.50 8.97
C GLY A 9 -10.95 -57.93 7.56
N LEU A 10 -10.03 -58.38 6.82
CA LEU A 10 -9.68 -58.14 5.41
C LEU A 10 -10.78 -58.67 4.47
N LEU A 11 -11.17 -57.92 3.43
CA LEU A 11 -11.71 -58.54 2.20
C LEU A 11 -11.27 -57.74 0.96
N MET A 12 -10.45 -58.40 0.16
CA MET A 12 -9.89 -58.03 -1.13
C MET A 12 -10.91 -58.50 -2.20
N ALA A 13 -11.27 -57.62 -3.13
CA ALA A 13 -11.91 -58.04 -4.38
C ALA A 13 -11.27 -57.28 -5.56
N VAL A 14 -10.47 -58.01 -6.30
CA VAL A 14 -9.88 -57.62 -7.60
C VAL A 14 -10.92 -57.94 -8.69
N LEU A 15 -11.20 -56.96 -9.55
CA LEU A 15 -11.84 -57.19 -10.84
C LEU A 15 -11.08 -56.48 -11.95
N LEU A 16 -10.33 -57.28 -12.71
CA LEU A 16 -9.72 -56.94 -13.97
C LEU A 16 -10.81 -56.96 -15.06
N VAL A 17 -10.92 -55.85 -15.80
CA VAL A 17 -11.47 -55.88 -17.16
C VAL A 17 -10.53 -55.13 -18.10
N ALA A 18 -9.94 -55.87 -18.99
CA ALA A 18 -9.18 -55.39 -20.13
C ALA A 18 -10.12 -54.96 -21.25
N GLY A 19 -9.85 -53.79 -21.86
CA GLY A 19 -10.49 -53.33 -23.11
C GLY A 19 -9.58 -52.41 -23.87
N CYS A 20 -9.12 -52.90 -25.02
CA CYS A 20 -8.23 -52.28 -26.00
C CYS A 20 -8.81 -51.08 -26.72
N GLY A 21 -7.96 -50.16 -27.10
CA GLY A 21 -7.94 -49.60 -28.44
C GLY A 21 -8.28 -48.13 -28.61
N GLY A 22 -7.28 -47.30 -29.05
CA GLY A 22 -7.56 -46.01 -29.69
C GLY A 22 -6.50 -44.95 -29.45
N SER A 23 -5.45 -44.96 -30.27
CA SER A 23 -4.48 -43.86 -30.42
C SER A 23 -5.15 -42.62 -30.99
N SER A 24 -4.93 -41.45 -30.38
CA SER A 24 -4.85 -40.17 -31.10
C SER A 24 -4.09 -39.15 -30.28
N ALA A 25 -3.21 -38.47 -30.93
CA ALA A 25 -2.20 -37.55 -30.51
C ALA A 25 -2.75 -36.19 -30.00
N GLY A 26 -1.99 -35.56 -29.13
CA GLY A 26 -1.75 -34.11 -29.16
C GLY A 26 -2.66 -33.29 -28.26
N GLY A 27 -2.05 -32.61 -27.29
CA GLY A 27 -2.65 -31.50 -26.61
C GLY A 27 -2.01 -31.28 -25.25
N GLY A 28 -0.90 -30.54 -25.20
CA GLY A 28 -0.35 -30.03 -23.95
C GLY A 28 -1.36 -29.08 -23.31
N GLY A 29 -1.97 -29.52 -22.23
CA GLY A 29 -2.80 -28.68 -21.38
C GLY A 29 -1.90 -27.87 -20.45
N SER A 30 -1.60 -26.65 -20.83
CA SER A 30 -1.14 -25.64 -19.90
C SER A 30 -2.24 -25.46 -18.86
N ALA A 31 -1.91 -25.63 -17.58
CA ALA A 31 -2.78 -25.24 -16.49
C ALA A 31 -2.85 -23.71 -16.48
N GLU A 32 -3.82 -23.16 -17.18
CA GLU A 32 -4.22 -21.77 -16.99
C GLU A 32 -4.91 -21.67 -15.63
N GLY A 33 -4.15 -21.14 -14.65
CA GLY A 33 -4.70 -20.54 -13.45
C GLY A 33 -5.41 -19.22 -13.83
N GLY A 34 -6.51 -19.35 -14.57
CA GLY A 34 -7.38 -18.24 -14.90
C GLY A 34 -8.31 -17.95 -13.72
N GLY A 35 -7.89 -17.07 -12.83
CA GLY A 35 -8.84 -16.31 -12.02
C GLY A 35 -9.76 -15.58 -13.00
N SER A 36 -11.00 -16.07 -13.13
CA SER A 36 -12.06 -15.39 -13.90
C SER A 36 -12.33 -14.06 -13.20
N SER A 37 -11.72 -12.97 -13.67
CA SER A 37 -12.15 -11.63 -13.33
C SER A 37 -13.57 -11.50 -13.86
N LYS A 38 -14.56 -11.66 -12.97
CA LYS A 38 -15.92 -11.25 -13.27
C LYS A 38 -15.81 -9.78 -13.70
N SER A 39 -16.24 -9.48 -14.92
CA SER A 39 -16.40 -8.10 -15.36
C SER A 39 -17.28 -7.37 -14.35
N CYS A 40 -16.81 -6.23 -13.87
CA CYS A 40 -17.57 -5.39 -12.96
C CYS A 40 -18.86 -4.92 -13.64
N ASP A 41 -19.97 -4.90 -12.92
CA ASP A 41 -21.15 -4.12 -13.31
C ASP A 41 -21.10 -2.78 -12.56
N LEU A 42 -20.57 -1.74 -13.21
CA LEU A 42 -20.50 -0.39 -12.64
C LEU A 42 -21.87 0.22 -12.31
N LYS A 43 -22.97 -0.39 -12.79
CA LYS A 43 -24.34 0.06 -12.47
C LYS A 43 -24.88 -0.54 -11.17
N ASP A 44 -24.30 -1.66 -10.75
CA ASP A 44 -24.66 -2.36 -9.51
C ASP A 44 -23.39 -2.93 -8.85
N PRO A 45 -22.47 -2.05 -8.42
CA PRO A 45 -21.23 -2.49 -7.79
C PRO A 45 -21.50 -3.09 -6.39
N PRO A 46 -20.73 -4.08 -5.99
CA PRO A 46 -20.86 -4.69 -4.66
C PRO A 46 -20.26 -3.78 -3.58
N LEU A 47 -21.09 -2.93 -2.98
CA LEU A 47 -20.69 -1.93 -1.99
C LEU A 47 -20.87 -2.42 -0.56
N PHE A 48 -20.08 -1.86 0.38
CA PHE A 48 -20.27 -2.03 1.82
C PHE A 48 -21.64 -1.48 2.26
N GLU A 49 -22.00 -0.28 1.83
CA GLU A 49 -23.33 0.31 2.00
C GLU A 49 -23.95 0.61 0.63
N GLU A 50 -25.17 0.11 0.40
CA GLU A 50 -25.86 0.31 -0.87
C GLU A 50 -26.03 1.81 -1.21
N GLY A 51 -25.69 2.16 -2.44
CA GLY A 51 -25.91 3.49 -3.01
C GLY A 51 -24.88 4.55 -2.65
N LYS A 52 -23.80 4.22 -1.96
CA LYS A 52 -22.68 5.13 -1.69
C LYS A 52 -21.35 4.39 -1.63
N LEU A 53 -20.27 5.07 -1.95
CA LEU A 53 -18.90 4.56 -1.81
C LEU A 53 -18.34 5.02 -0.46
N THR A 54 -18.08 4.07 0.44
CA THR A 54 -17.51 4.34 1.77
C THR A 54 -16.00 4.18 1.70
N VAL A 55 -15.27 5.30 1.83
CA VAL A 55 -13.81 5.34 1.67
C VAL A 55 -13.13 5.65 3.00
N ALA A 56 -12.16 4.82 3.38
CA ALA A 56 -11.37 5.00 4.58
C ALA A 56 -10.09 5.79 4.28
N THR A 57 -9.63 6.55 5.27
CA THR A 57 -8.29 7.13 5.35
C THR A 57 -7.93 7.43 6.79
N ASP A 58 -6.65 7.73 7.09
CA ASP A 58 -6.19 8.03 8.46
C ASP A 58 -6.61 9.43 8.92
N LYS A 59 -6.45 9.67 10.22
CA LYS A 59 -6.61 10.98 10.84
C LYS A 59 -5.43 11.26 11.79
N PRO A 60 -4.63 12.30 11.53
CA PRO A 60 -4.80 13.30 10.48
C PRO A 60 -4.45 12.78 9.08
N ALA A 61 -5.26 13.15 8.08
CA ALA A 61 -4.94 12.97 6.68
C ALA A 61 -3.90 14.03 6.24
N TYR A 62 -2.78 13.59 5.69
CA TYR A 62 -1.64 14.48 5.42
C TYR A 62 -1.74 15.18 4.07
N LYS A 63 -1.38 16.49 4.06
CA LYS A 63 -1.12 17.20 2.80
C LYS A 63 0.18 16.69 2.16
N PRO A 64 0.31 16.73 0.82
CA PRO A 64 -0.67 17.17 -0.19
C PRO A 64 -1.65 16.07 -0.62
N TRP A 65 -1.59 14.90 0.02
CA TRP A 65 -2.45 13.76 -0.27
C TRP A 65 -3.93 14.11 -0.01
N PHE A 66 -4.18 14.76 1.10
CA PHE A 66 -5.50 15.26 1.49
C PHE A 66 -5.48 16.74 1.87
N LYS A 67 -6.57 17.45 1.60
CA LYS A 67 -6.86 18.83 2.05
C LYS A 67 -8.33 18.90 2.44
N GLY A 68 -8.66 19.77 3.38
CA GLY A 68 -10.03 19.96 3.85
C GLY A 68 -10.42 19.05 4.99
N ASP A 69 -11.73 18.86 5.13
CA ASP A 69 -12.35 18.04 6.16
C ASP A 69 -12.91 16.74 5.56
N PRO A 70 -13.21 15.71 6.38
CA PRO A 70 -13.74 14.44 5.89
C PRO A 70 -14.98 14.51 4.99
N GLN A 71 -15.77 15.60 5.07
CA GLN A 71 -16.94 15.79 4.22
C GLN A 71 -16.59 16.35 2.84
N ASP A 72 -15.38 16.86 2.66
CA ASP A 72 -14.96 17.57 1.44
C ASP A 72 -13.45 17.44 1.23
N TYR A 73 -12.92 16.21 1.31
CA TYR A 73 -11.53 15.96 1.03
C TYR A 73 -11.19 16.22 -0.44
N SER A 74 -10.15 17.02 -0.64
CA SER A 74 -9.43 17.19 -1.90
C SER A 74 -7.95 16.83 -1.69
N GLY A 75 -7.08 17.13 -2.64
CA GLY A 75 -5.70 16.68 -2.65
C GLY A 75 -5.54 15.46 -3.54
N TYR A 76 -4.33 14.96 -3.71
CA TYR A 76 -4.11 13.90 -4.70
C TYR A 76 -4.99 12.68 -4.47
N GLU A 77 -4.94 12.08 -3.28
CA GLU A 77 -5.74 10.89 -2.96
C GLU A 77 -7.23 11.22 -2.76
N GLY A 78 -7.52 12.39 -2.19
CA GLY A 78 -8.90 12.86 -2.08
C GLY A 78 -9.59 12.96 -3.44
N ASP A 79 -8.90 13.52 -4.44
CA ASP A 79 -9.46 13.68 -5.79
C ASP A 79 -9.41 12.38 -6.60
N VAL A 80 -8.41 11.51 -6.38
CA VAL A 80 -8.40 10.16 -6.98
C VAL A 80 -9.62 9.36 -6.52
N ALA A 81 -9.91 9.33 -5.21
CA ALA A 81 -11.08 8.61 -4.69
C ALA A 81 -12.40 9.25 -5.15
N SER A 82 -12.47 10.59 -5.17
CA SER A 82 -13.64 11.32 -5.65
C SER A 82 -13.90 11.07 -7.14
N GLU A 83 -12.86 10.95 -7.96
CA GLU A 83 -13.00 10.64 -9.38
C GLU A 83 -13.44 9.18 -9.60
N VAL A 84 -12.96 8.24 -8.76
CA VAL A 84 -13.48 6.85 -8.77
C VAL A 84 -14.98 6.86 -8.46
N ALA A 85 -15.40 7.52 -7.39
CA ALA A 85 -16.81 7.61 -7.01
C ALA A 85 -17.67 8.26 -8.13
N ARG A 86 -17.17 9.34 -8.73
CA ARG A 86 -17.84 10.04 -9.82
C ARG A 86 -18.06 9.18 -11.07
N ARG A 87 -17.06 8.37 -11.45
CA ARG A 87 -17.17 7.47 -12.61
C ARG A 87 -18.09 6.29 -12.35
N MET A 88 -18.25 5.92 -11.09
CA MET A 88 -19.22 4.91 -10.65
C MET A 88 -20.63 5.50 -10.40
N ASP A 89 -20.82 6.80 -10.61
CA ASP A 89 -22.08 7.54 -10.32
C ASP A 89 -22.54 7.37 -8.87
N LEU A 90 -21.61 7.39 -7.92
CA LEU A 90 -21.84 7.20 -6.48
C LEU A 90 -21.45 8.44 -5.68
N PRO A 91 -22.22 8.82 -4.66
CA PRO A 91 -21.75 9.73 -3.63
C PRO A 91 -20.64 9.04 -2.79
N ILE A 92 -19.67 9.83 -2.31
CA ILE A 92 -18.60 9.35 -1.44
C ILE A 92 -18.92 9.67 0.03
N GLU A 93 -18.64 8.72 0.93
CA GLU A 93 -18.62 8.92 2.37
C GLU A 93 -17.25 8.55 2.92
N TRP A 94 -16.65 9.43 3.73
CA TRP A 94 -15.35 9.22 4.31
C TRP A 94 -15.45 8.70 5.73
N VAL A 95 -14.67 7.65 6.04
CA VAL A 95 -14.52 7.10 7.39
C VAL A 95 -13.06 7.11 7.81
N VAL A 96 -12.81 7.05 9.12
CA VAL A 96 -11.44 7.07 9.66
C VAL A 96 -10.99 5.65 9.99
N GLU A 97 -9.90 5.23 9.36
CA GLU A 97 -9.19 3.98 9.68
C GLU A 97 -7.70 4.29 9.92
N PRO A 98 -7.15 4.02 11.13
CA PRO A 98 -5.74 4.23 11.39
C PRO A 98 -4.85 3.37 10.47
N PHE A 99 -3.80 3.95 9.88
CA PHE A 99 -2.90 3.29 8.94
C PHE A 99 -2.45 1.91 9.39
N ASN A 100 -2.04 1.76 10.64
CA ASN A 100 -1.53 0.49 11.18
C ASN A 100 -2.61 -0.59 11.41
N LYS A 101 -3.88 -0.26 11.19
CA LYS A 101 -5.02 -1.19 11.25
C LYS A 101 -5.55 -1.56 9.87
N SER A 102 -5.31 -0.73 8.85
CA SER A 102 -5.85 -0.92 7.50
C SER A 102 -5.57 -2.31 6.94
N TYR A 103 -4.32 -2.78 7.08
CA TYR A 103 -3.90 -4.11 6.59
C TYR A 103 -4.07 -5.25 7.60
N ALA A 104 -4.80 -5.03 8.70
CA ALA A 104 -5.19 -6.14 9.58
C ALA A 104 -6.14 -7.11 8.83
N PRO A 105 -5.99 -8.44 8.99
CA PRO A 105 -6.89 -9.39 8.35
C PRO A 105 -8.31 -9.28 8.90
N GLY A 106 -9.31 -9.61 8.06
CA GLY A 106 -10.72 -9.67 8.44
C GLY A 106 -11.60 -8.63 7.76
N ALA A 107 -12.86 -8.60 8.15
CA ALA A 107 -13.88 -7.73 7.57
C ALA A 107 -13.53 -6.25 7.77
N LYS A 108 -13.93 -5.44 6.80
CA LYS A 108 -13.79 -4.00 6.79
C LYS A 108 -15.16 -3.33 6.83
N ASP A 109 -15.23 -2.20 7.54
CA ASP A 109 -16.45 -1.38 7.63
C ASP A 109 -16.44 -0.25 6.58
N TYR A 110 -15.82 -0.52 5.40
CA TYR A 110 -15.69 0.39 4.27
C TYR A 110 -15.45 -0.37 2.96
N ASP A 111 -15.59 0.30 1.84
CA ASP A 111 -15.36 -0.27 0.52
C ASP A 111 -13.87 -0.42 0.21
N PHE A 112 -13.09 0.64 0.44
CA PHE A 112 -11.63 0.61 0.35
C PHE A 112 -10.99 1.70 1.22
N ASP A 113 -9.70 1.51 1.53
CA ASP A 113 -8.86 2.51 2.18
C ASP A 113 -7.85 3.07 1.18
N ILE A 114 -7.72 4.40 1.15
CA ILE A 114 -6.72 5.12 0.37
C ILE A 114 -5.92 6.03 1.31
N ASN A 115 -4.63 5.69 1.53
CA ASN A 115 -3.83 6.27 2.58
C ASN A 115 -2.33 5.99 2.38
N GLN A 116 -1.80 6.27 1.23
CA GLN A 116 -0.40 6.02 0.84
C GLN A 116 0.02 4.57 1.15
N ILE A 117 -0.86 3.60 0.90
CA ILE A 117 -0.63 2.20 1.25
C ILE A 117 0.13 1.50 0.14
N THR A 118 1.40 1.21 0.36
CA THR A 118 2.23 0.44 -0.58
C THR A 118 1.69 -0.97 -0.75
N ILE A 119 1.52 -1.41 -1.99
CA ILE A 119 1.24 -2.80 -2.35
C ILE A 119 2.47 -3.64 -2.03
N THR A 120 2.32 -4.62 -1.14
CA THR A 120 3.40 -5.57 -0.82
C THR A 120 2.89 -7.00 -0.78
N LYS A 121 3.74 -7.95 -1.15
CA LYS A 121 3.40 -9.39 -1.09
C LYS A 121 3.02 -9.87 0.31
N GLU A 122 3.48 -9.19 1.34
CA GLU A 122 3.12 -9.50 2.72
C GLU A 122 1.69 -9.08 3.02
N ARG A 123 1.33 -7.84 2.65
CA ARG A 123 -0.03 -7.30 2.82
C ARG A 123 -1.05 -8.03 1.96
N GLU A 124 -0.69 -8.39 0.71
CA GLU A 124 -1.54 -9.17 -0.21
C GLU A 124 -1.92 -10.57 0.31
N ARG A 125 -1.29 -11.07 1.37
CA ARG A 125 -1.70 -12.35 1.99
C ARG A 125 -2.98 -12.24 2.81
N VAL A 126 -3.35 -11.06 3.22
CA VAL A 126 -4.43 -10.82 4.19
C VAL A 126 -5.45 -9.76 3.76
N VAL A 127 -5.14 -8.99 2.73
CA VAL A 127 -5.99 -7.96 2.12
C VAL A 127 -5.82 -7.98 0.60
N ASP A 128 -6.77 -7.41 -0.13
CA ASP A 128 -6.62 -7.19 -1.57
C ASP A 128 -6.26 -5.74 -1.86
N PHE A 129 -5.69 -5.50 -3.03
CA PHE A 129 -5.35 -4.17 -3.53
C PHE A 129 -5.92 -3.93 -4.92
N SER A 130 -6.17 -2.65 -5.22
CA SER A 130 -6.31 -2.21 -6.60
C SER A 130 -4.98 -2.30 -7.34
N GLU A 131 -5.01 -2.08 -8.66
CA GLU A 131 -3.82 -1.65 -9.38
C GLU A 131 -3.23 -0.38 -8.75
N GLY A 132 -1.89 -0.21 -8.89
CA GLY A 132 -1.20 0.98 -8.39
C GLY A 132 -1.72 2.26 -9.05
N TYR A 133 -1.94 3.30 -8.24
CA TYR A 133 -2.34 4.63 -8.71
C TYR A 133 -1.22 5.67 -8.60
N PHE A 134 -0.11 5.34 -7.91
CA PHE A 134 1.04 6.23 -7.71
C PHE A 134 2.34 5.44 -7.49
N ASP A 135 3.40 5.79 -8.25
CA ASP A 135 4.75 5.27 -8.01
C ASP A 135 5.42 6.05 -6.89
N ASN A 136 5.83 5.36 -5.83
CA ASN A 136 6.46 5.95 -4.66
C ASN A 136 7.97 5.76 -4.64
N ALA A 137 8.66 6.64 -3.90
CA ALA A 137 10.05 6.50 -3.48
C ALA A 137 10.16 6.79 -1.98
N GLN A 138 11.16 6.24 -1.33
CA GLN A 138 11.48 6.57 0.05
C GLN A 138 12.25 7.88 0.11
N GLY A 139 11.92 8.75 1.05
CA GLY A 139 12.60 10.01 1.33
C GLY A 139 13.29 10.00 2.68
N VAL A 140 14.42 10.70 2.79
CA VAL A 140 15.16 10.88 4.04
C VAL A 140 15.16 12.36 4.39
N LEU A 141 14.58 12.73 5.52
CA LEU A 141 14.48 14.09 6.04
C LEU A 141 15.35 14.25 7.28
N ALA A 142 16.24 15.20 7.28
CA ALA A 142 17.09 15.56 8.42
C ALA A 142 17.04 17.04 8.72
N LYS A 143 17.55 17.47 9.88
CA LYS A 143 17.84 18.87 10.14
C LYS A 143 19.16 19.26 9.43
N LYS A 144 19.30 20.52 9.01
CA LYS A 144 20.50 21.01 8.32
C LYS A 144 21.78 20.96 9.16
N ASP A 145 21.63 20.90 10.48
CA ASP A 145 22.71 20.71 11.45
C ASP A 145 22.89 19.25 11.89
N SER A 146 22.19 18.31 11.25
CA SER A 146 22.31 16.88 11.49
C SER A 146 23.70 16.34 11.07
N PRO A 147 24.23 15.33 11.76
CA PRO A 147 25.48 14.66 11.38
C PRO A 147 25.50 14.12 9.95
N ILE A 148 24.32 13.86 9.36
CA ILE A 148 24.16 13.35 7.98
C ILE A 148 23.81 14.44 6.97
N SER A 149 23.89 15.72 7.35
CA SER A 149 23.74 16.82 6.39
C SER A 149 24.79 16.68 5.27
N GLY A 150 24.33 16.72 4.02
CA GLY A 150 25.19 16.51 2.87
C GLY A 150 25.51 15.04 2.52
N ALA A 151 24.90 14.06 3.19
CA ALA A 151 24.97 12.66 2.78
C ALA A 151 24.43 12.48 1.34
N THR A 152 25.03 11.60 0.56
CA THR A 152 24.70 11.37 -0.85
C THR A 152 24.48 9.90 -1.20
N SER A 153 24.73 9.02 -0.23
CA SER A 153 24.62 7.57 -0.39
C SER A 153 23.97 6.90 0.81
N ILE A 154 23.48 5.68 0.60
CA ILE A 154 22.95 4.82 1.68
C ILE A 154 24.01 4.54 2.74
N SER A 155 25.28 4.39 2.32
CA SER A 155 26.36 4.14 3.26
C SER A 155 26.62 5.30 4.24
N ASP A 156 26.31 6.54 3.83
CA ASP A 156 26.48 7.72 4.69
C ASP A 156 25.43 7.80 5.83
N LEU A 157 24.39 6.98 5.76
CA LEU A 157 23.27 6.95 6.72
C LEU A 157 23.47 5.93 7.84
N LYS A 158 24.53 5.09 7.79
CA LYS A 158 24.69 3.94 8.69
C LYS A 158 24.91 4.32 10.15
N ASP A 159 25.58 5.42 10.42
CA ASP A 159 25.83 5.89 11.78
C ASP A 159 24.69 6.76 12.34
N ALA A 160 23.69 7.08 11.50
CA ALA A 160 22.59 7.96 11.88
C ALA A 160 21.55 7.27 12.78
N LYS A 161 20.96 8.02 13.69
CA LYS A 161 19.77 7.61 14.43
C LYS A 161 18.54 7.85 13.56
N LEU A 162 18.07 6.79 12.93
CA LEU A 162 16.95 6.84 12.01
C LEU A 162 15.64 6.48 12.71
N GLY A 163 14.54 7.11 12.28
CA GLY A 163 13.21 6.81 12.75
C GLY A 163 12.18 6.73 11.64
N ALA A 164 11.17 5.88 11.83
CA ALA A 164 10.01 5.73 10.94
C ALA A 164 8.78 5.29 11.72
N GLN A 165 7.61 5.41 11.10
CA GLN A 165 6.36 4.88 11.64
C GLN A 165 6.33 3.35 11.54
N VAL A 166 5.75 2.71 12.55
CA VAL A 166 5.55 1.26 12.60
C VAL A 166 4.73 0.75 11.40
N GLY A 167 5.11 -0.42 10.87
CA GLY A 167 4.37 -1.09 9.79
C GLY A 167 4.46 -0.44 8.41
N THR A 168 5.38 0.52 8.22
CA THR A 168 5.61 1.18 6.93
C THR A 168 6.73 0.51 6.14
N THR A 169 6.69 0.62 4.81
CA THR A 169 7.81 0.24 3.94
C THR A 169 9.04 1.13 4.14
N SER A 170 8.86 2.31 4.75
CA SER A 170 9.95 3.17 5.20
C SER A 170 10.75 2.55 6.34
N LEU A 171 10.08 1.92 7.30
CA LEU A 171 10.76 1.14 8.35
C LEU A 171 11.50 -0.07 7.77
N ASP A 172 10.88 -0.76 6.79
CA ASP A 172 11.53 -1.87 6.09
C ASP A 172 12.76 -1.39 5.29
N PHE A 173 12.66 -0.21 4.65
CA PHE A 173 13.80 0.40 3.95
C PHE A 173 14.97 0.68 4.91
N ILE A 174 14.72 1.20 6.10
CA ILE A 174 15.77 1.37 7.11
C ILE A 174 16.39 0.03 7.47
N ASN A 175 15.58 -0.97 7.80
CA ASN A 175 16.06 -2.26 8.32
C ASN A 175 16.74 -3.14 7.26
N GLU A 176 16.25 -3.10 6.02
CA GLU A 176 16.69 -4.03 4.97
C GLU A 176 17.72 -3.43 4.02
N THR A 177 17.67 -2.11 3.79
CA THR A 177 18.54 -1.43 2.81
C THR A 177 19.61 -0.60 3.50
N ILE A 178 19.22 0.36 4.36
CA ILE A 178 20.19 1.21 5.06
C ILE A 178 21.00 0.39 6.06
N LYS A 179 20.34 -0.43 6.87
CA LYS A 179 20.95 -1.28 7.91
C LYS A 179 21.86 -0.47 8.84
N PRO A 180 21.30 0.53 9.55
CA PRO A 180 22.11 1.39 10.40
C PRO A 180 22.78 0.59 11.52
N GLU A 181 23.94 1.07 11.97
CA GLU A 181 24.65 0.51 13.13
C GLU A 181 24.01 0.95 14.46
N THR A 182 23.20 1.99 14.42
CA THR A 182 22.43 2.49 15.56
C THR A 182 21.08 1.79 15.64
N GLU A 183 20.47 1.81 16.83
CA GLU A 183 19.11 1.29 17.02
C GLU A 183 18.09 2.16 16.28
N VAL A 184 17.29 1.53 15.41
CA VAL A 184 16.18 2.20 14.70
C VAL A 184 15.08 2.58 15.68
N LYS A 185 14.62 3.82 15.63
CA LYS A 185 13.53 4.31 16.46
C LYS A 185 12.20 4.15 15.73
N ILE A 186 11.28 3.45 16.38
CA ILE A 186 9.96 3.11 15.82
C ILE A 186 8.92 3.96 16.55
N TYR A 187 8.05 4.60 15.77
CA TYR A 187 7.00 5.50 16.27
C TYR A 187 5.63 5.01 15.84
N ASP A 188 4.61 5.30 16.64
CA ASP A 188 3.23 4.92 16.32
C ASP A 188 2.67 5.72 15.14
N THR A 189 3.09 6.98 14.99
CA THR A 189 2.68 7.87 13.90
C THR A 189 3.87 8.62 13.31
N THR A 190 3.70 9.12 12.07
CA THR A 190 4.68 10.04 11.45
C THR A 190 4.81 11.34 12.25
N ASN A 191 3.76 11.81 12.93
CA ASN A 191 3.83 12.99 13.79
C ASN A 191 4.71 12.77 15.03
N ASP A 192 4.73 11.56 15.59
CA ASP A 192 5.64 11.24 16.71
C ASP A 192 7.09 11.22 16.24
N ALA A 193 7.36 10.63 15.05
CA ALA A 193 8.69 10.67 14.43
C ALA A 193 9.13 12.10 14.11
N LYS A 194 8.22 12.96 13.63
CA LYS A 194 8.47 14.40 13.42
C LYS A 194 8.88 15.09 14.72
N SER A 195 8.11 14.90 15.80
CA SER A 195 8.43 15.49 17.12
C SER A 195 9.79 15.02 17.63
N ALA A 196 10.16 13.77 17.36
CA ALA A 196 11.46 13.23 17.72
C ALA A 196 12.62 13.86 16.91
N LEU A 197 12.43 14.15 15.63
CA LEU A 197 13.39 14.87 14.80
C LEU A 197 13.54 16.31 15.28
N GLU A 198 12.43 17.01 15.53
CA GLU A 198 12.44 18.40 16.02
C GLU A 198 13.17 18.54 17.35
N SER A 199 13.01 17.56 18.25
CA SER A 199 13.69 17.54 19.56
C SER A 199 15.10 16.98 19.54
N GLY A 200 15.60 16.51 18.37
CA GLY A 200 16.96 15.95 18.22
C GLY A 200 17.14 14.57 18.84
N GLN A 201 16.05 13.81 19.05
CA GLN A 201 16.12 12.43 19.51
C GLN A 201 16.57 11.48 18.40
N ILE A 202 16.26 11.82 17.13
CA ILE A 202 16.72 11.16 15.92
C ILE A 202 17.41 12.16 15.00
N ASP A 203 18.28 11.65 14.13
CA ASP A 203 19.02 12.46 13.16
C ASP A 203 18.24 12.62 11.85
N ALA A 204 17.38 11.65 11.51
CA ALA A 204 16.49 11.72 10.36
C ALA A 204 15.22 10.89 10.52
N ILE A 205 14.16 11.32 9.81
CA ILE A 205 12.94 10.54 9.51
C ILE A 205 13.08 9.93 8.13
N VAL A 206 12.63 8.69 7.98
CA VAL A 206 12.37 8.06 6.68
C VAL A 206 10.87 7.92 6.50
N THR A 207 10.35 8.44 5.39
CA THR A 207 8.94 8.35 4.99
C THR A 207 8.83 8.49 3.47
N ASP A 208 7.61 8.46 2.92
CA ASP A 208 7.39 8.71 1.49
C ASP A 208 8.01 10.00 1.03
N LEU A 209 8.54 10.01 -0.19
CA LEU A 209 9.19 11.20 -0.76
C LEU A 209 8.32 12.46 -0.68
N VAL A 210 7.05 12.35 -1.09
CA VAL A 210 6.13 13.49 -1.10
C VAL A 210 5.89 14.02 0.31
N THR A 211 5.65 13.14 1.27
CA THR A 211 5.51 13.48 2.69
C THR A 211 6.80 14.11 3.24
N THR A 212 7.97 13.55 2.90
CA THR A 212 9.28 14.08 3.27
C THR A 212 9.47 15.54 2.82
N VAL A 213 9.15 15.81 1.56
CA VAL A 213 9.29 17.18 0.99
C VAL A 213 8.26 18.14 1.60
N TYR A 214 7.02 17.66 1.84
CA TYR A 214 5.99 18.45 2.51
C TYR A 214 6.43 18.85 3.94
N LEU A 215 6.96 17.90 4.71
CA LEU A 215 7.47 18.18 6.07
C LEU A 215 8.57 19.24 6.04
N ARG A 216 9.52 19.16 5.08
CA ARG A 216 10.58 20.18 4.89
C ARG A 216 10.01 21.55 4.61
N ASP A 217 9.04 21.64 3.71
CA ASP A 217 8.58 22.92 3.15
C ASP A 217 7.58 23.64 4.07
N PHE A 218 6.86 22.91 4.90
CA PHE A 218 5.72 23.47 5.62
C PHE A 218 5.67 23.20 7.11
N GLU A 219 6.42 22.21 7.63
CA GLU A 219 6.24 21.78 9.00
C GLU A 219 7.52 21.79 9.86
N ILE A 220 8.70 21.55 9.28
CA ILE A 220 9.95 21.45 10.05
C ILE A 220 10.96 22.49 9.56
N ASP A 221 10.97 23.64 10.20
CA ASP A 221 11.92 24.69 9.89
C ASP A 221 13.37 24.21 10.07
N GLY A 222 14.25 24.62 9.15
CA GLY A 222 15.67 24.26 9.19
C GLY A 222 15.97 22.80 8.86
N SER A 223 15.00 22.09 8.28
CA SER A 223 15.20 20.73 7.73
C SER A 223 15.66 20.75 6.28
N GLU A 224 16.17 19.63 5.82
CA GLU A 224 16.52 19.35 4.42
C GLU A 224 16.18 17.90 4.05
N VAL A 225 15.81 17.70 2.80
CA VAL A 225 15.69 16.35 2.24
C VAL A 225 17.07 15.91 1.79
N ILE A 226 17.63 14.92 2.47
CA ILE A 226 18.93 14.34 2.16
C ILE A 226 18.92 13.70 0.77
N GLY A 227 17.84 12.99 0.46
CA GLY A 227 17.64 12.40 -0.85
C GLY A 227 16.45 11.44 -0.88
N GLN A 228 16.17 10.95 -2.09
CA GLN A 228 15.19 9.88 -2.33
C GLN A 228 15.86 8.56 -2.72
N TYR A 229 15.15 7.46 -2.50
CA TYR A 229 15.57 6.13 -2.93
C TYR A 229 14.38 5.39 -3.56
N PRO A 230 14.36 5.20 -4.90
CA PRO A 230 13.32 4.44 -5.58
C PRO A 230 13.41 2.95 -5.24
N ARG A 231 12.28 2.32 -4.90
CA ARG A 231 12.18 0.89 -4.57
C ARG A 231 11.20 0.12 -5.45
N ASN A 232 10.69 0.72 -6.53
CA ASN A 232 9.60 0.19 -7.33
C ASN A 232 8.36 -0.12 -6.46
N GLU A 233 8.01 0.81 -5.62
CA GLU A 233 6.84 0.76 -4.75
C GLU A 233 5.68 1.49 -5.42
N GLU A 234 4.49 0.89 -5.39
CA GLU A 234 3.26 1.51 -5.86
C GLU A 234 2.27 1.60 -4.72
N PHE A 235 1.52 2.70 -4.63
CA PHE A 235 0.37 2.79 -3.76
C PHE A 235 -0.86 2.20 -4.43
N GLY A 236 -1.62 1.40 -3.69
CA GLY A 236 -2.90 0.83 -4.10
C GLY A 236 -4.00 1.14 -3.09
N MET A 237 -5.23 1.16 -3.55
CA MET A 237 -6.39 1.16 -2.66
C MET A 237 -6.51 -0.22 -2.04
N LEU A 238 -6.69 -0.27 -0.72
CA LEU A 238 -6.75 -1.50 0.06
C LEU A 238 -8.20 -1.92 0.29
N PHE A 239 -8.48 -3.21 0.10
CA PHE A 239 -9.79 -3.82 0.26
C PHE A 239 -9.75 -4.99 1.24
N GLU A 240 -10.90 -5.39 1.75
CA GLU A 240 -11.07 -6.70 2.37
C GLU A 240 -10.64 -7.81 1.41
N GLN A 241 -10.02 -8.87 1.92
CA GLN A 241 -9.59 -9.98 1.09
C GLN A 241 -10.78 -10.67 0.40
N GLY A 242 -10.71 -10.85 -0.91
CA GLY A 242 -11.76 -11.42 -1.74
C GLY A 242 -12.87 -10.43 -2.12
N ASN A 243 -12.68 -9.14 -1.89
CA ASN A 243 -13.69 -8.12 -2.21
C ASN A 243 -13.87 -7.97 -3.73
N PRO A 244 -15.06 -8.25 -4.29
CA PRO A 244 -15.29 -8.17 -5.72
C PRO A 244 -15.26 -6.74 -6.29
N LEU A 245 -15.35 -5.72 -5.45
CA LEU A 245 -15.27 -4.31 -5.85
C LEU A 245 -13.89 -3.93 -6.44
N VAL A 246 -12.83 -4.68 -6.11
CA VAL A 246 -11.48 -4.49 -6.71
C VAL A 246 -11.53 -4.44 -8.23
N GLY A 247 -12.35 -5.32 -8.86
CA GLY A 247 -12.50 -5.34 -10.31
C GLY A 247 -13.10 -4.05 -10.87
N CYS A 248 -14.10 -3.49 -10.19
CA CYS A 248 -14.75 -2.23 -10.55
C CYS A 248 -13.77 -1.05 -10.43
N VAL A 249 -13.07 -0.96 -9.33
CA VAL A 249 -12.10 0.11 -9.10
C VAL A 249 -10.94 0.04 -10.09
N ASN A 250 -10.46 -1.17 -10.42
CA ASN A 250 -9.41 -1.35 -11.43
C ASN A 250 -9.85 -0.94 -12.84
N GLU A 251 -11.11 -1.21 -13.23
CA GLU A 251 -11.67 -0.74 -14.49
C GLU A 251 -11.63 0.79 -14.55
N VAL A 252 -12.11 1.47 -13.50
CA VAL A 252 -12.09 2.93 -13.39
C VAL A 252 -10.65 3.47 -13.37
N LEU A 253 -9.73 2.87 -12.61
CA LEU A 253 -8.32 3.29 -12.60
C LEU A 253 -7.66 3.11 -13.97
N GLY A 254 -8.00 2.04 -14.69
CA GLY A 254 -7.55 1.81 -16.08
C GLY A 254 -8.02 2.93 -17.02
N GLU A 255 -9.27 3.38 -16.88
CA GLU A 255 -9.77 4.54 -17.63
C GLU A 255 -9.01 5.82 -17.25
N MET A 256 -8.83 6.10 -15.94
CA MET A 256 -8.11 7.28 -15.46
C MET A 256 -6.64 7.32 -15.91
N LYS A 257 -6.02 6.15 -16.03
CA LYS A 257 -4.67 6.02 -16.62
C LYS A 257 -4.68 6.33 -18.12
N SER A 258 -5.65 5.77 -18.85
CA SER A 258 -5.71 5.85 -20.31
C SER A 258 -6.09 7.24 -20.83
N ASP A 259 -6.93 7.98 -20.11
CA ASP A 259 -7.35 9.33 -20.48
C ASP A 259 -6.47 10.43 -19.88
N GLY A 260 -5.48 10.07 -19.05
CA GLY A 260 -4.51 10.99 -18.46
C GLY A 260 -4.94 11.63 -17.16
N THR A 261 -6.12 11.33 -16.62
CA THR A 261 -6.63 11.94 -15.38
C THR A 261 -5.68 11.76 -14.20
N LEU A 262 -5.12 10.55 -13.99
CA LEU A 262 -4.16 10.32 -12.90
C LEU A 262 -2.89 11.18 -13.04
N GLU A 263 -2.38 11.35 -14.27
CA GLU A 263 -1.20 12.16 -14.52
C GLU A 263 -1.49 13.67 -14.34
N GLU A 264 -2.70 14.12 -14.67
CA GLU A 264 -3.13 15.50 -14.42
C GLU A 264 -3.21 15.79 -12.93
N LEU A 265 -3.85 14.92 -12.13
CA LEU A 265 -3.92 15.05 -10.66
C LEU A 265 -2.52 15.01 -10.04
N LYS A 266 -1.65 14.08 -10.47
CA LYS A 266 -0.26 14.01 -10.03
C LYS A 266 0.50 15.31 -10.34
N LYS A 267 0.33 15.87 -11.51
CA LYS A 267 0.95 17.13 -11.91
C LYS A 267 0.43 18.32 -11.10
N GLU A 268 -0.88 18.35 -10.82
CA GLU A 268 -1.51 19.41 -10.05
C GLU A 268 -1.01 19.43 -8.61
N TYR A 269 -1.06 18.28 -7.93
CA TYR A 269 -0.81 18.21 -6.50
C TYR A 269 0.64 17.91 -6.13
N LEU A 270 1.34 17.08 -6.93
CA LEU A 270 2.59 16.45 -6.48
C LEU A 270 3.83 16.88 -7.26
N LYS A 271 3.72 17.56 -8.39
CA LYS A 271 4.88 17.90 -9.24
C LYS A 271 6.04 18.55 -8.49
N GLN A 272 5.75 19.46 -7.57
CA GLN A 272 6.77 20.21 -6.81
C GLN A 272 7.53 19.32 -5.80
N TYR A 273 6.99 18.15 -5.42
CA TYR A 273 7.56 17.26 -4.42
C TYR A 273 8.46 16.16 -5.01
N LEU A 274 8.48 15.99 -6.33
CA LEU A 274 9.14 14.86 -6.99
C LEU A 274 10.58 15.15 -7.44
N SER A 275 11.05 16.39 -7.31
CA SER A 275 12.38 16.80 -7.78
C SER A 275 13.39 16.84 -6.63
N VAL A 276 13.92 15.67 -6.26
CA VAL A 276 14.88 15.48 -5.18
C VAL A 276 16.05 14.60 -5.65
N PRO A 277 17.30 14.87 -5.22
CA PRO A 277 18.44 14.02 -5.57
C PRO A 277 18.23 12.57 -5.15
N THR A 278 18.69 11.62 -5.95
CA THR A 278 18.67 10.19 -5.61
C THR A 278 19.93 9.82 -4.84
N LEU A 279 19.73 9.12 -3.71
CA LEU A 279 20.82 8.52 -2.94
C LEU A 279 21.47 7.40 -3.75
N LYS A 280 22.78 7.31 -3.70
CA LYS A 280 23.55 6.21 -4.27
C LYS A 280 23.55 5.02 -3.32
N ASP A 281 23.80 3.84 -3.87
CA ASP A 281 24.01 2.61 -3.10
C ASP A 281 25.28 2.67 -2.24
#